data_200202d51408f20b6d5ed2b7e46ffcdb
#
_entry.id   200202d51408f20b6d5ed2b7e46ffcdb
#
_cell.length_a   1.000
_cell.length_b   1.000
_cell.length_c   1.000
_cell.angle_alpha   90.00
_cell.angle_beta   90.00
_cell.angle_gamma   90.00
#
_symmetry.space_group_name_H-M   'P 1'
#
loop_
_entity.id
_entity.type
_entity.pdbx_description
1 polymer ?
#
loop_
_entity_poly.entity_id
_entity_poly.type
_entity_poly.pdbx_seq_one_letter_code
_entity_poly.pdbx_strand_id
1 'polypeptide(L)'
;MMKKYTETPIPGRDPQRILPSGVGLVCEGGGTRGFFSAGVFEAFMEAGILFPHICGISAGAANALSYISGQRLRSRQIVEHYVPRHEYVSRRNILLHRSMFGYDFIFREIPEEHIFFDWDVLLRQPISYNAGAFDCNTGETVWFGNNDLRGADGRGDLTCVLASCSVPLMSRIVDYKGGKYLDGGIHCSIPIEKSIADGNDFHVVILTRNEGFVKPPMGHEKLIRMFYRKYPKVAEALETRHTVYNQQLELCENLAAQGRAMIIRPQAPVGDSRTSTDVTVLLRLYDEGTDLGRTATSELLKRFA
;
A
#
# COMPACT_ATOMS: atom_id res chain seq x y z
N MET A 1 -5.12 6.81 32.26
CA MET A 1 -6.14 7.27 31.30
C MET A 1 -5.40 7.90 30.12
N MET A 2 -5.20 7.16 29.00
CA MET A 2 -4.55 7.71 27.80
C MET A 2 -5.50 8.72 27.16
N LYS A 3 -5.02 9.95 26.90
CA LYS A 3 -5.79 10.93 26.14
C LYS A 3 -6.11 10.32 24.78
N LYS A 4 -7.38 10.14 24.44
CA LYS A 4 -7.80 9.85 23.06
C LYS A 4 -7.32 11.02 22.21
N TYR A 5 -6.54 10.72 21.18
CA TYR A 5 -6.13 11.74 20.23
C TYR A 5 -7.33 12.03 19.34
N THR A 6 -7.86 13.24 19.43
CA THR A 6 -9.13 13.64 18.80
C THR A 6 -8.94 14.65 17.65
N GLU A 7 -7.70 14.87 17.20
CA GLU A 7 -7.51 15.77 16.07
C GLU A 7 -8.02 15.12 14.79
N THR A 8 -9.01 15.75 14.19
CA THR A 8 -9.49 15.37 12.86
C THR A 8 -8.42 15.71 11.83
N PRO A 9 -8.08 14.80 10.90
CA PRO A 9 -7.18 15.11 9.80
C PRO A 9 -7.64 16.37 9.06
N ILE A 10 -6.69 17.17 8.60
CA ILE A 10 -7.00 18.35 7.80
C ILE A 10 -7.55 17.86 6.46
N PRO A 11 -8.75 18.30 6.03
CA PRO A 11 -9.27 17.96 4.71
C PRO A 11 -8.29 18.42 3.63
N GLY A 12 -8.11 17.59 2.60
CA GLY A 12 -7.43 17.98 1.38
C GLY A 12 -8.20 19.09 0.66
N ARG A 13 -7.55 19.72 -0.32
CA ARG A 13 -8.31 20.50 -1.28
C ARG A 13 -9.22 19.55 -2.04
N ASP A 14 -10.46 19.94 -2.29
CA ASP A 14 -11.28 19.24 -3.26
C ASP A 14 -10.44 19.05 -4.53
N PRO A 15 -10.46 17.83 -5.14
CA PRO A 15 -9.64 17.60 -6.31
C PRO A 15 -9.99 18.64 -7.36
N GLN A 16 -9.12 19.62 -7.54
CA GLN A 16 -9.30 20.64 -8.56
C GLN A 16 -9.03 20.06 -9.95
N ARG A 17 -8.34 18.91 -9.98
CA ARG A 17 -7.92 18.27 -11.21
C ARG A 17 -7.80 16.76 -11.06
N ILE A 18 -8.64 16.04 -11.78
CA ILE A 18 -8.42 14.62 -12.07
C ILE A 18 -7.50 14.56 -13.28
N LEU A 19 -6.42 13.79 -13.19
CA LEU A 19 -5.49 13.57 -14.31
C LEU A 19 -6.21 12.82 -15.47
N PRO A 20 -5.67 12.87 -16.70
CA PRO A 20 -6.25 12.19 -17.85
C PRO A 20 -6.47 10.70 -17.61
N SER A 21 -7.49 10.11 -18.26
CA SER A 21 -7.93 8.72 -18.06
C SER A 21 -6.85 7.66 -18.31
N GLY A 22 -5.84 7.95 -19.12
CA GLY A 22 -4.72 7.05 -19.40
C GLY A 22 -3.56 7.14 -18.39
N VAL A 23 -3.72 7.84 -17.26
CA VAL A 23 -2.68 8.00 -16.24
C VAL A 23 -2.98 7.14 -15.03
N GLY A 24 -2.15 6.11 -14.80
CA GLY A 24 -2.26 5.20 -13.67
C GLY A 24 -1.26 5.51 -12.55
N LEU A 25 -1.70 5.35 -11.30
CA LEU A 25 -0.85 5.39 -10.10
C LEU A 25 -0.60 3.98 -9.60
N VAL A 26 0.68 3.59 -9.55
CA VAL A 26 1.16 2.26 -9.17
C VAL A 26 1.87 2.34 -7.83
N CYS A 27 1.39 1.62 -6.82
CA CYS A 27 1.85 1.75 -5.44
C CYS A 27 2.45 0.44 -4.93
N GLU A 28 3.78 0.40 -4.77
CA GLU A 28 4.49 -0.76 -4.24
C GLU A 28 4.09 -1.06 -2.79
N GLY A 29 4.08 -2.35 -2.43
CA GLY A 29 3.98 -2.80 -1.05
C GLY A 29 5.29 -2.66 -0.27
N GLY A 30 5.23 -2.38 1.04
CA GLY A 30 6.46 -2.15 1.79
C GLY A 30 6.38 -2.29 3.32
N GLY A 31 5.23 -2.66 3.89
CA GLY A 31 5.01 -2.55 5.34
C GLY A 31 5.21 -1.10 5.79
N THR A 32 5.91 -0.88 6.92
CA THR A 32 6.12 0.49 7.44
C THR A 32 6.98 1.38 6.53
N ARG A 33 7.73 0.83 5.55
CA ARG A 33 8.39 1.65 4.52
C ARG A 33 7.38 2.40 3.63
N GLY A 34 6.14 1.91 3.54
CA GLY A 34 5.05 2.57 2.83
C GLY A 34 4.69 3.97 3.37
N PHE A 35 5.25 4.40 4.51
CA PHE A 35 5.11 5.79 4.95
C PHE A 35 5.84 6.78 4.03
N PHE A 36 6.83 6.33 3.25
CA PHE A 36 7.34 7.10 2.11
C PHE A 36 6.22 7.38 1.09
N SER A 37 5.49 6.35 0.69
CA SER A 37 4.36 6.50 -0.25
C SER A 37 3.27 7.42 0.32
N ALA A 38 3.03 7.33 1.64
CA ALA A 38 2.07 8.21 2.32
C ALA A 38 2.49 9.70 2.25
N GLY A 39 3.80 9.98 2.32
CA GLY A 39 4.33 11.33 2.09
C GLY A 39 4.12 11.82 0.66
N VAL A 40 4.34 10.95 -0.34
CA VAL A 40 4.05 11.29 -1.74
C VAL A 40 2.57 11.61 -1.94
N PHE A 41 1.68 10.84 -1.32
CA PHE A 41 0.24 11.12 -1.35
C PHE A 41 -0.13 12.43 -0.68
N GLU A 42 0.57 12.82 0.39
CA GLU A 42 0.37 14.12 1.03
C GLU A 42 0.63 15.28 0.05
N ALA A 43 1.73 15.20 -0.73
CA ALA A 43 2.04 16.20 -1.75
C ALA A 43 0.98 16.26 -2.85
N PHE A 44 0.45 15.11 -3.29
CA PHE A 44 -0.64 15.07 -4.27
C PHE A 44 -1.92 15.71 -3.73
N MET A 45 -2.26 15.46 -2.45
CA MET A 45 -3.39 16.11 -1.78
C MET A 45 -3.17 17.62 -1.61
N GLU A 46 -1.95 18.05 -1.28
CA GLU A 46 -1.60 19.50 -1.20
C GLU A 46 -1.88 20.22 -2.52
N ALA A 47 -1.57 19.58 -3.63
CA ALA A 47 -1.74 20.12 -4.97
C ALA A 47 -3.17 19.96 -5.50
N GLY A 48 -4.03 19.22 -4.84
CA GLY A 48 -5.40 18.94 -5.26
C GLY A 48 -5.48 18.09 -6.54
N ILE A 49 -4.51 17.21 -6.79
CA ILE A 49 -4.56 16.28 -7.94
C ILE A 49 -5.07 14.91 -7.51
N LEU A 50 -5.83 14.27 -8.39
CA LEU A 50 -6.34 12.92 -8.20
C LEU A 50 -6.06 12.07 -9.44
N PHE A 51 -5.55 10.87 -9.22
CA PHE A 51 -5.33 9.90 -10.28
C PHE A 51 -6.63 9.16 -10.60
N PRO A 52 -7.00 9.04 -11.88
CA PRO A 52 -8.24 8.35 -12.27
C PRO A 52 -8.17 6.84 -12.03
N HIS A 53 -6.96 6.28 -11.99
CA HIS A 53 -6.71 4.86 -11.82
C HIS A 53 -5.57 4.63 -10.82
N ILE A 54 -5.85 3.86 -9.76
CA ILE A 54 -4.89 3.55 -8.69
C ILE A 54 -4.85 2.05 -8.48
N CYS A 55 -3.68 1.44 -8.54
CA CYS A 55 -3.47 0.06 -8.15
C CYS A 55 -2.34 -0.03 -7.10
N GLY A 56 -2.60 -0.74 -6.02
CA GLY A 56 -1.69 -0.84 -4.90
C GLY A 56 -1.61 -2.24 -4.30
N ILE A 57 -0.50 -2.50 -3.65
CA ILE A 57 -0.24 -3.75 -2.92
C ILE A 57 0.08 -3.41 -1.47
N SER A 58 -0.52 -4.15 -0.52
CA SER A 58 -0.16 -4.07 0.89
C SER A 58 -0.22 -2.62 1.41
N ALA A 59 0.85 -2.10 2.01
CA ALA A 59 0.93 -0.72 2.48
C ALA A 59 0.66 0.33 1.38
N GLY A 60 1.00 0.05 0.12
CA GLY A 60 0.67 0.92 -1.01
C GLY A 60 -0.83 1.03 -1.22
N ALA A 61 -1.56 -0.08 -1.14
CA ALA A 61 -3.03 -0.10 -1.20
C ALA A 61 -3.66 0.61 0.01
N ALA A 62 -3.18 0.31 1.23
CA ALA A 62 -3.74 0.88 2.46
C ALA A 62 -3.54 2.40 2.56
N ASN A 63 -2.35 2.91 2.23
CA ASN A 63 -2.06 4.35 2.29
C ASN A 63 -2.79 5.14 1.20
N ALA A 64 -3.04 4.52 0.03
CA ALA A 64 -3.81 5.15 -1.04
C ALA A 64 -5.24 5.53 -0.60
N LEU A 65 -5.82 4.81 0.36
CA LEU A 65 -7.17 5.14 0.85
C LEU A 65 -7.23 6.51 1.55
N SER A 66 -6.20 6.88 2.34
CA SER A 66 -6.13 8.21 2.96
C SER A 66 -6.00 9.32 1.91
N TYR A 67 -5.31 9.04 0.81
CA TYR A 67 -5.20 9.95 -0.34
C TYR A 67 -6.54 10.10 -1.07
N ILE A 68 -7.22 8.99 -1.38
CA ILE A 68 -8.50 8.99 -2.08
C ILE A 68 -9.59 9.69 -1.25
N SER A 69 -9.57 9.52 0.08
CA SER A 69 -10.50 10.20 0.99
C SER A 69 -10.12 11.67 1.28
N GLY A 70 -9.00 12.15 0.72
CA GLY A 70 -8.56 13.54 0.90
C GLY A 70 -8.13 13.90 2.32
N GLN A 71 -7.80 12.92 3.15
CA GLN A 71 -7.49 13.13 4.57
C GLN A 71 -6.01 13.43 4.78
N ARG A 72 -5.65 14.69 4.60
CA ARG A 72 -4.29 15.19 4.81
C ARG A 72 -3.80 14.92 6.24
N LEU A 73 -2.49 14.66 6.36
CA LEU A 73 -1.78 14.37 7.61
C LEU A 73 -2.27 13.13 8.37
N ARG A 74 -3.32 12.43 7.89
CA ARG A 74 -3.83 11.23 8.55
C ARG A 74 -2.74 10.17 8.75
N SER A 75 -1.96 9.87 7.71
CA SER A 75 -0.87 8.89 7.78
C SER A 75 0.26 9.37 8.71
N ARG A 76 0.55 10.68 8.76
CA ARG A 76 1.51 11.27 9.70
C ARG A 76 1.04 11.09 11.15
N GLN A 77 -0.21 11.39 11.46
CA GLN A 77 -0.79 11.17 12.78
C GLN A 77 -0.74 9.69 13.20
N ILE A 78 -0.95 8.77 12.25
CA ILE A 78 -0.79 7.33 12.51
C ILE A 78 0.65 7.00 12.92
N VAL A 79 1.66 7.53 12.23
CA VAL A 79 3.08 7.35 12.59
C VAL A 79 3.35 7.89 13.99
N GLU A 80 2.94 9.11 14.28
CA GLU A 80 3.27 9.81 15.51
C GLU A 80 2.62 9.17 16.75
N HIS A 81 1.36 8.70 16.62
CA HIS A 81 0.56 8.35 17.79
C HIS A 81 0.17 6.88 17.91
N TYR A 82 0.20 6.13 16.82
CA TYR A 82 -0.32 4.75 16.80
C TYR A 82 0.74 3.70 16.46
N VAL A 83 1.68 4.00 15.56
CA VAL A 83 2.77 3.06 15.23
C VAL A 83 3.63 2.69 16.44
N PRO A 84 3.93 3.58 17.41
CA PRO A 84 4.69 3.22 18.61
C PRO A 84 3.96 2.28 19.56
N ARG A 85 2.65 2.12 19.40
CA ARG A 85 1.86 1.28 20.29
C ARG A 85 2.10 -0.19 19.97
N HIS A 86 2.16 -1.02 21.00
CA HIS A 86 2.36 -2.46 20.87
C HIS A 86 1.19 -3.15 20.14
N GLU A 87 0.01 -2.51 20.10
CA GLU A 87 -1.15 -2.97 19.34
C GLU A 87 -0.92 -2.87 17.82
N TYR A 88 -0.08 -1.91 17.36
CA TYR A 88 0.18 -1.74 15.92
C TYR A 88 1.06 -2.84 15.36
N VAL A 89 2.27 -3.03 15.92
CA VAL A 89 3.22 -4.08 15.54
C VAL A 89 3.95 -4.57 16.79
N SER A 90 3.82 -5.84 17.14
CA SER A 90 4.57 -6.43 18.25
C SER A 90 4.62 -7.95 18.21
N ARG A 91 5.61 -8.55 18.90
CA ARG A 91 5.65 -10.00 19.15
C ARG A 91 4.49 -10.47 20.02
N ARG A 92 3.93 -9.60 20.87
CA ARG A 92 2.74 -9.89 21.68
C ARG A 92 1.53 -10.19 20.79
N ASN A 93 1.37 -9.48 19.68
CA ASN A 93 0.29 -9.71 18.73
C ASN A 93 0.35 -11.12 18.12
N ILE A 94 1.56 -11.70 17.94
CA ILE A 94 1.70 -13.09 17.46
C ILE A 94 1.04 -14.06 18.44
N LEU A 95 1.23 -13.87 19.74
CA LEU A 95 0.65 -14.74 20.77
C LEU A 95 -0.87 -14.60 20.88
N LEU A 96 -1.38 -13.38 20.76
CA LEU A 96 -2.80 -13.06 20.93
C LEU A 96 -3.62 -13.25 19.65
N HIS A 97 -3.06 -12.89 18.49
CA HIS A 97 -3.80 -12.76 17.23
C HIS A 97 -3.19 -13.58 16.09
N ARG A 98 -2.11 -14.33 16.34
CA ARG A 98 -1.33 -15.09 15.32
C ARG A 98 -0.87 -14.20 14.16
N SER A 99 -0.60 -12.94 14.46
CA SER A 99 -0.10 -11.93 13.52
C SER A 99 0.82 -10.97 14.24
N MET A 100 1.93 -10.55 13.63
CA MET A 100 2.79 -9.50 14.16
C MET A 100 2.10 -8.13 14.10
N PHE A 101 1.31 -7.89 13.05
CA PHE A 101 0.50 -6.70 12.92
C PHE A 101 -0.83 -6.86 13.65
N GLY A 102 -1.25 -5.84 14.38
CA GLY A 102 -2.56 -5.77 15.02
C GLY A 102 -3.63 -5.31 14.04
N TYR A 103 -4.08 -6.22 13.18
CA TYR A 103 -4.99 -5.86 12.10
C TYR A 103 -6.32 -5.29 12.55
N ASP A 104 -6.87 -5.80 13.66
CA ASP A 104 -8.10 -5.23 14.24
C ASP A 104 -7.86 -3.79 14.70
N PHE A 105 -6.69 -3.51 15.29
CA PHE A 105 -6.29 -2.15 15.66
C PHE A 105 -6.12 -1.25 14.44
N ILE A 106 -5.38 -1.71 13.41
CA ILE A 106 -5.03 -0.91 12.23
C ILE A 106 -6.23 -0.65 11.32
N PHE A 107 -7.05 -1.68 11.05
CA PHE A 107 -8.10 -1.63 10.03
C PHE A 107 -9.51 -1.44 10.60
N ARG A 108 -9.69 -1.49 11.93
CA ARG A 108 -10.97 -1.23 12.57
C ARG A 108 -10.86 -0.14 13.64
N GLU A 109 -10.07 -0.32 14.70
CA GLU A 109 -10.05 0.63 15.82
C GLU A 109 -9.52 2.01 15.42
N ILE A 110 -8.40 2.10 14.68
CA ILE A 110 -7.89 3.40 14.22
C ILE A 110 -8.91 4.14 13.36
N PRO A 111 -9.50 3.55 12.29
CA PRO A 111 -10.44 4.27 11.44
C PRO A 111 -11.81 4.51 12.06
N GLU A 112 -12.23 3.73 13.05
CA GLU A 112 -13.57 3.83 13.65
C GLU A 112 -13.59 4.56 14.99
N GLU A 113 -12.49 4.53 15.77
CA GLU A 113 -12.48 5.01 17.15
C GLU A 113 -11.46 6.12 17.41
N HIS A 114 -10.42 6.26 16.56
CA HIS A 114 -9.29 7.14 16.83
C HIS A 114 -9.16 8.26 15.81
N ILE A 115 -8.90 7.92 14.57
CA ILE A 115 -8.83 8.86 13.44
C ILE A 115 -9.87 8.41 12.43
N PHE A 116 -11.08 8.96 12.57
CA PHE A 116 -12.23 8.56 11.75
C PHE A 116 -11.90 8.61 10.26
N PHE A 117 -12.30 7.56 9.56
CA PHE A 117 -12.11 7.48 8.12
C PHE A 117 -13.29 8.12 7.39
N ASP A 118 -13.01 8.98 6.43
CA ASP A 118 -14.06 9.62 5.63
C ASP A 118 -14.55 8.68 4.52
N TRP A 119 -15.43 7.76 4.92
CA TRP A 119 -16.03 6.78 4.02
C TRP A 119 -16.87 7.43 2.92
N ASP A 120 -17.56 8.52 3.24
CA ASP A 120 -18.43 9.20 2.29
C ASP A 120 -17.64 9.78 1.13
N VAL A 121 -16.50 10.39 1.41
CA VAL A 121 -15.60 10.89 0.37
C VAL A 121 -14.98 9.74 -0.39
N LEU A 122 -14.40 8.74 0.30
CA LEU A 122 -13.76 7.58 -0.34
C LEU A 122 -14.69 6.89 -1.34
N LEU A 123 -15.92 6.57 -0.91
CA LEU A 123 -16.86 5.76 -1.68
C LEU A 123 -17.54 6.51 -2.83
N ARG A 124 -17.40 7.86 -2.89
CA ARG A 124 -17.97 8.71 -3.95
C ARG A 124 -16.95 9.16 -4.98
N GLN A 125 -15.64 8.95 -4.75
CA GLN A 125 -14.62 9.37 -5.72
C GLN A 125 -14.80 8.67 -7.07
N PRO A 126 -14.80 9.43 -8.17
CA PRO A 126 -15.00 8.89 -9.52
C PRO A 126 -13.70 8.31 -10.10
N ILE A 127 -13.05 7.43 -9.36
CA ILE A 127 -11.77 6.82 -9.73
C ILE A 127 -11.85 5.30 -9.62
N SER A 128 -10.98 4.60 -10.31
CA SER A 128 -10.78 3.17 -10.17
C SER A 128 -9.68 2.89 -9.14
N TYR A 129 -10.03 2.23 -8.05
CA TYR A 129 -9.07 1.74 -7.05
C TYR A 129 -9.01 0.22 -7.09
N ASN A 130 -7.80 -0.34 -7.03
CA ASN A 130 -7.57 -1.77 -7.03
C ASN A 130 -6.51 -2.15 -5.97
N ALA A 131 -6.88 -2.99 -5.01
CA ALA A 131 -5.98 -3.60 -4.04
C ALA A 131 -5.69 -5.05 -4.45
N GLY A 132 -4.42 -5.40 -4.65
CA GLY A 132 -4.02 -6.76 -5.01
C GLY A 132 -3.77 -7.62 -3.79
N ALA A 133 -4.36 -8.82 -3.73
CA ALA A 133 -4.10 -9.84 -2.74
C ALA A 133 -3.76 -11.18 -3.41
N PHE A 134 -2.95 -12.00 -2.75
CA PHE A 134 -2.55 -13.32 -3.24
C PHE A 134 -3.58 -14.37 -2.83
N ASP A 135 -4.20 -15.06 -3.79
CA ASP A 135 -5.07 -16.20 -3.53
C ASP A 135 -4.24 -17.46 -3.24
N CYS A 136 -4.36 -17.96 -2.02
CA CYS A 136 -3.60 -19.11 -1.54
C CYS A 136 -3.94 -20.42 -2.26
N ASN A 137 -5.10 -20.52 -2.89
CA ASN A 137 -5.56 -21.72 -3.59
C ASN A 137 -5.10 -21.74 -5.05
N THR A 138 -5.27 -20.61 -5.75
CA THR A 138 -4.93 -20.52 -7.18
C THR A 138 -3.47 -20.18 -7.42
N GLY A 139 -2.82 -19.43 -6.50
CA GLY A 139 -1.48 -18.91 -6.66
C GLY A 139 -1.41 -17.61 -7.46
N GLU A 140 -2.55 -17.00 -7.75
CA GLU A 140 -2.68 -15.79 -8.56
C GLU A 140 -2.94 -14.55 -7.70
N THR A 141 -2.67 -13.37 -8.27
CA THR A 141 -3.09 -12.10 -7.65
C THR A 141 -4.53 -11.79 -8.04
N VAL A 142 -5.38 -11.65 -7.03
CA VAL A 142 -6.78 -11.20 -7.18
C VAL A 142 -6.85 -9.72 -6.86
N TRP A 143 -7.66 -8.99 -7.62
CA TRP A 143 -7.82 -7.55 -7.48
C TRP A 143 -9.19 -7.20 -6.88
N PHE A 144 -9.16 -6.50 -5.76
CA PHE A 144 -10.35 -5.97 -5.10
C PHE A 144 -10.52 -4.49 -5.44
N GLY A 145 -11.68 -4.15 -5.98
CA GLY A 145 -11.98 -2.79 -6.44
C GLY A 145 -12.84 -1.98 -5.47
N ASN A 146 -13.34 -0.84 -5.94
CA ASN A 146 -14.16 0.09 -5.15
C ASN A 146 -15.38 -0.58 -4.50
N ASN A 147 -16.01 -1.56 -5.18
CA ASN A 147 -17.16 -2.27 -4.64
C ASN A 147 -16.83 -3.19 -3.45
N ASP A 148 -15.57 -3.61 -3.35
CA ASP A 148 -15.08 -4.45 -2.25
C ASP A 148 -14.80 -3.64 -0.97
N LEU A 149 -14.77 -2.30 -1.07
CA LEU A 149 -14.68 -1.39 0.06
C LEU A 149 -16.04 -1.14 0.73
N ARG A 150 -17.11 -1.77 0.24
CA ARG A 150 -18.46 -1.72 0.83
C ARG A 150 -18.80 -3.04 1.49
N GLY A 151 -19.09 -3.00 2.78
CA GLY A 151 -19.64 -4.13 3.52
C GLY A 151 -21.08 -4.47 3.07
N ALA A 152 -21.53 -5.65 3.48
CA ALA A 152 -22.89 -6.12 3.16
C ALA A 152 -24.01 -5.20 3.74
N ASP A 153 -23.69 -4.46 4.78
CA ASP A 153 -24.58 -3.47 5.42
C ASP A 153 -24.49 -2.06 4.78
N GLY A 154 -23.71 -1.92 3.71
CA GLY A 154 -23.48 -0.66 3.00
C GLY A 154 -22.45 0.26 3.67
N ARG A 155 -21.89 -0.10 4.83
CA ARG A 155 -20.81 0.61 5.48
C ARG A 155 -19.47 0.33 4.80
N GLY A 156 -18.44 1.08 5.17
CA GLY A 156 -17.09 0.81 4.71
C GLY A 156 -16.54 -0.51 5.26
N ASP A 157 -15.79 -1.25 4.43
CA ASP A 157 -15.14 -2.51 4.80
C ASP A 157 -13.69 -2.53 4.27
N LEU A 158 -12.73 -2.69 5.16
CA LEU A 158 -11.32 -2.77 4.82
C LEU A 158 -10.79 -4.22 4.76
N THR A 159 -11.65 -5.22 4.82
CA THR A 159 -11.23 -6.64 4.83
C THR A 159 -10.44 -7.02 3.59
N CYS A 160 -10.79 -6.50 2.42
CA CYS A 160 -10.04 -6.73 1.18
C CYS A 160 -8.64 -6.09 1.23
N VAL A 161 -8.51 -4.92 1.84
CA VAL A 161 -7.22 -4.23 2.03
C VAL A 161 -6.39 -4.95 3.09
N LEU A 162 -7.01 -5.42 4.17
CA LEU A 162 -6.37 -6.29 5.17
C LEU A 162 -5.83 -7.57 4.50
N ALA A 163 -6.59 -8.20 3.59
CA ALA A 163 -6.11 -9.35 2.82
C ALA A 163 -4.85 -9.02 2.03
N SER A 164 -4.84 -7.86 1.34
CA SER A 164 -3.66 -7.32 0.62
C SER A 164 -2.46 -7.08 1.54
N CYS A 165 -2.67 -6.84 2.83
CA CYS A 165 -1.63 -6.55 3.83
C CYS A 165 -1.21 -7.76 4.68
N SER A 166 -1.81 -8.95 4.49
CA SER A 166 -1.55 -10.14 5.31
C SER A 166 -0.22 -10.81 4.95
N VAL A 167 0.87 -10.31 5.53
CA VAL A 167 2.25 -10.75 5.22
C VAL A 167 2.48 -12.22 5.59
N PRO A 168 2.97 -13.07 4.65
CA PRO A 168 3.26 -14.48 4.92
C PRO A 168 4.22 -14.65 6.09
N LEU A 169 4.03 -15.73 6.86
CA LEU A 169 4.79 -16.09 8.07
C LEU A 169 4.62 -15.12 9.26
N MET A 170 4.14 -13.91 9.01
CA MET A 170 3.94 -12.87 10.03
C MET A 170 2.46 -12.63 10.33
N SER A 171 1.56 -13.22 9.56
CA SER A 171 0.11 -12.96 9.64
C SER A 171 -0.69 -14.22 9.30
N ARG A 172 -1.95 -14.22 9.74
CA ARG A 172 -2.90 -15.27 9.37
C ARG A 172 -3.38 -15.11 7.93
N ILE A 173 -3.80 -16.21 7.33
CA ILE A 173 -4.56 -16.20 6.07
C ILE A 173 -5.92 -15.54 6.35
N VAL A 174 -6.34 -14.65 5.48
CA VAL A 174 -7.62 -13.93 5.55
C VAL A 174 -8.66 -14.67 4.71
N ASP A 175 -9.79 -15.01 5.35
CA ASP A 175 -10.97 -15.52 4.66
C ASP A 175 -11.84 -14.34 4.23
N TYR A 176 -12.09 -14.21 2.91
CA TYR A 176 -12.91 -13.14 2.37
C TYR A 176 -13.67 -13.62 1.12
N LYS A 177 -14.99 -13.41 1.06
CA LYS A 177 -15.85 -13.77 -0.09
C LYS A 177 -15.60 -15.19 -0.63
N GLY A 178 -15.35 -16.15 0.26
CA GLY A 178 -15.11 -17.56 -0.07
C GLY A 178 -13.69 -17.91 -0.52
N GLY A 179 -12.82 -16.92 -0.68
CA GLY A 179 -11.40 -17.10 -0.97
C GLY A 179 -10.52 -17.04 0.29
N LYS A 180 -9.24 -17.40 0.14
CA LYS A 180 -8.21 -17.39 1.20
C LYS A 180 -6.99 -16.61 0.73
N TYR A 181 -6.71 -15.49 1.41
CA TYR A 181 -5.77 -14.50 0.89
C TYR A 181 -4.61 -14.22 1.85
N LEU A 182 -3.49 -13.91 1.24
CA LEU A 182 -2.30 -13.32 1.84
C LEU A 182 -1.89 -12.06 1.06
N ASP A 183 -0.84 -11.38 1.55
CA ASP A 183 -0.29 -10.15 0.97
C ASP A 183 0.02 -10.34 -0.53
N GLY A 184 -0.51 -9.44 -1.36
CA GLY A 184 -0.29 -9.47 -2.80
C GLY A 184 1.17 -9.39 -3.21
N GLY A 185 2.02 -8.81 -2.37
CA GLY A 185 3.46 -8.74 -2.58
C GLY A 185 4.19 -10.09 -2.54
N ILE A 186 3.48 -11.21 -2.39
CA ILE A 186 4.02 -12.56 -2.64
C ILE A 186 4.32 -12.73 -4.14
N HIS A 187 3.35 -12.40 -4.98
CA HIS A 187 3.39 -12.62 -6.43
C HIS A 187 3.49 -11.31 -7.22
N CYS A 188 2.88 -10.23 -6.74
CA CYS A 188 2.89 -8.92 -7.38
C CYS A 188 3.30 -7.85 -6.36
N SER A 189 4.58 -7.47 -6.29
CA SER A 189 5.02 -6.44 -5.36
C SER A 189 4.87 -5.02 -5.91
N ILE A 190 5.03 -4.85 -7.23
CA ILE A 190 4.89 -3.60 -7.97
C ILE A 190 3.83 -3.82 -9.06
N PRO A 191 2.60 -3.31 -8.90
CA PRO A 191 1.47 -3.66 -9.77
C PRO A 191 1.48 -2.93 -11.12
N ILE A 192 2.63 -2.87 -11.78
CA ILE A 192 2.80 -2.18 -13.07
C ILE A 192 2.04 -2.88 -14.19
N GLU A 193 2.07 -4.23 -14.23
CA GLU A 193 1.36 -5.02 -15.23
C GLU A 193 -0.16 -4.84 -15.13
N LYS A 194 -0.69 -4.69 -13.92
CA LYS A 194 -2.11 -4.36 -13.69
C LYS A 194 -2.45 -3.00 -14.31
N SER A 195 -1.63 -1.98 -14.06
CA SER A 195 -1.84 -0.66 -14.61
C SER A 195 -1.82 -0.65 -16.15
N ILE A 196 -0.93 -1.44 -16.77
CA ILE A 196 -0.88 -1.62 -18.23
C ILE A 196 -2.14 -2.34 -18.73
N ALA A 197 -2.52 -3.45 -18.08
CA ALA A 197 -3.68 -4.25 -18.46
C ALA A 197 -5.00 -3.46 -18.35
N ASP A 198 -5.07 -2.50 -17.44
CA ASP A 198 -6.21 -1.59 -17.28
C ASP A 198 -6.24 -0.45 -18.31
N GLY A 199 -5.30 -0.44 -19.28
CA GLY A 199 -5.28 0.49 -20.40
C GLY A 199 -4.63 1.85 -20.10
N ASN A 200 -3.80 1.96 -19.06
CA ASN A 200 -3.04 3.18 -18.83
C ASN A 200 -1.83 3.25 -19.77
N ASP A 201 -1.57 4.43 -20.32
CA ASP A 201 -0.45 4.71 -21.21
C ASP A 201 0.74 5.36 -20.50
N PHE A 202 0.47 6.05 -19.40
CA PHE A 202 1.47 6.68 -18.54
C PHE A 202 1.29 6.23 -17.08
N HIS A 203 2.40 5.88 -16.43
CA HIS A 203 2.40 5.30 -15.09
C HIS A 203 3.20 6.16 -14.11
N VAL A 204 2.59 6.60 -13.02
CA VAL A 204 3.33 7.14 -11.87
C VAL A 204 3.55 6.02 -10.89
N VAL A 205 4.80 5.63 -10.69
CA VAL A 205 5.18 4.46 -9.88
C VAL A 205 5.82 4.92 -8.59
N ILE A 206 5.19 4.63 -7.45
CA ILE A 206 5.77 4.91 -6.13
C ILE A 206 6.40 3.63 -5.61
N LEU A 207 7.73 3.64 -5.48
CA LEU A 207 8.53 2.56 -4.93
C LEU A 207 8.93 2.84 -3.48
N THR A 208 9.13 1.78 -2.69
CA THR A 208 9.56 1.85 -1.29
C THR A 208 11.03 1.46 -1.09
N ARG A 209 11.75 1.30 -2.19
CA ARG A 209 13.19 1.01 -2.25
C ARG A 209 13.90 2.02 -3.14
N ASN A 210 15.12 2.34 -2.76
CA ASN A 210 16.01 3.23 -3.52
C ASN A 210 16.45 2.62 -4.85
N GLU A 211 17.07 3.44 -5.67
CA GLU A 211 17.69 3.01 -6.93
C GLU A 211 18.76 1.95 -6.70
N GLY A 212 18.90 1.02 -7.66
CA GLY A 212 19.87 -0.06 -7.60
C GLY A 212 19.51 -1.19 -6.63
N PHE A 213 18.36 -1.16 -5.95
CA PHE A 213 17.94 -2.26 -5.11
C PHE A 213 17.60 -3.49 -5.95
N VAL A 214 18.22 -4.62 -5.61
CA VAL A 214 17.91 -5.93 -6.18
C VAL A 214 17.39 -6.82 -5.04
N LYS A 215 16.20 -7.39 -5.21
CA LYS A 215 15.62 -8.27 -4.21
C LYS A 215 16.36 -9.61 -4.19
N PRO A 216 16.95 -10.02 -3.04
CA PRO A 216 17.59 -11.32 -2.90
C PRO A 216 16.56 -12.45 -2.74
N PRO A 217 16.94 -13.72 -3.04
CA PRO A 217 16.16 -14.90 -2.68
C PRO A 217 15.81 -14.93 -1.19
N MET A 218 14.67 -15.52 -0.84
CA MET A 218 14.20 -15.53 0.55
C MET A 218 14.95 -16.54 1.44
N GLY A 219 15.36 -17.66 0.88
CA GLY A 219 15.94 -18.79 1.63
C GLY A 219 14.90 -19.59 2.44
N HIS A 220 15.38 -20.66 3.11
CA HIS A 220 14.55 -21.51 3.97
C HIS A 220 13.36 -22.22 3.27
N GLU A 221 13.48 -22.56 2.00
CA GLU A 221 12.40 -23.10 1.14
C GLU A 221 11.73 -24.33 1.78
N LYS A 222 12.52 -25.27 2.36
CA LYS A 222 11.98 -26.48 3.02
C LYS A 222 11.04 -26.15 4.21
N LEU A 223 11.39 -25.12 5.00
CA LEU A 223 10.55 -24.68 6.13
C LEU A 223 9.29 -24.01 5.63
N ILE A 224 9.39 -23.20 4.58
CA ILE A 224 8.27 -22.53 3.93
C ILE A 224 7.28 -23.55 3.38
N ARG A 225 7.77 -24.57 2.63
CA ARG A 225 6.95 -25.68 2.10
C ARG A 225 6.26 -26.46 3.23
N MET A 226 6.94 -26.72 4.32
CA MET A 226 6.37 -27.41 5.47
C MET A 226 5.28 -26.58 6.13
N PHE A 227 5.50 -25.28 6.32
CA PHE A 227 4.54 -24.37 6.93
C PHE A 227 3.28 -24.22 6.07
N TYR A 228 3.45 -24.05 4.74
CA TYR A 228 2.34 -23.89 3.79
C TYR A 228 1.94 -25.20 3.08
N ARG A 229 2.13 -26.37 3.73
CA ARG A 229 1.78 -27.68 3.11
C ARG A 229 0.33 -27.79 2.62
N LYS A 230 -0.61 -27.03 3.23
CA LYS A 230 -2.02 -26.94 2.80
C LYS A 230 -2.23 -25.99 1.62
N TYR A 231 -1.28 -25.11 1.37
CA TYR A 231 -1.33 -24.07 0.34
C TYR A 231 0.01 -24.04 -0.42
N PRO A 232 0.34 -25.10 -1.20
CA PRO A 232 1.65 -25.21 -1.84
C PRO A 232 1.97 -24.05 -2.78
N LYS A 233 0.95 -23.44 -3.39
CA LYS A 233 1.08 -22.25 -4.23
C LYS A 233 1.72 -21.06 -3.52
N VAL A 234 1.48 -20.92 -2.21
CA VAL A 234 2.14 -19.88 -1.41
C VAL A 234 3.65 -20.11 -1.33
N ALA A 235 4.08 -21.37 -1.13
CA ALA A 235 5.50 -21.69 -1.05
C ALA A 235 6.18 -21.48 -2.41
N GLU A 236 5.57 -21.96 -3.51
CA GLU A 236 6.05 -21.78 -4.89
C GLU A 236 6.25 -20.30 -5.22
N ALA A 237 5.26 -19.47 -4.92
CA ALA A 237 5.31 -18.03 -5.17
C ALA A 237 6.36 -17.32 -4.31
N LEU A 238 6.54 -17.71 -3.03
CA LEU A 238 7.58 -17.15 -2.18
C LEU A 238 8.99 -17.46 -2.65
N GLU A 239 9.22 -18.65 -3.23
CA GLU A 239 10.50 -19.07 -3.79
C GLU A 239 10.90 -18.22 -5.00
N THR A 240 9.95 -17.89 -5.86
CA THR A 240 10.17 -17.10 -7.10
C THR A 240 9.98 -15.59 -6.90
N ARG A 241 9.51 -15.16 -5.74
CA ARG A 241 9.17 -13.77 -5.44
C ARG A 241 10.24 -12.75 -5.80
N HIS A 242 11.50 -13.09 -5.57
CA HIS A 242 12.62 -12.19 -5.87
C HIS A 242 12.78 -11.97 -7.37
N THR A 243 12.62 -13.02 -8.18
CA THR A 243 12.69 -12.94 -9.64
C THR A 243 11.56 -12.06 -10.18
N VAL A 244 10.33 -12.32 -9.76
CA VAL A 244 9.15 -11.54 -10.19
C VAL A 244 9.30 -10.07 -9.80
N TYR A 245 9.74 -9.79 -8.58
CA TYR A 245 9.98 -8.40 -8.13
C TYR A 245 10.98 -7.68 -9.03
N ASN A 246 12.12 -8.31 -9.32
CA ASN A 246 13.17 -7.69 -10.11
C ASN A 246 12.74 -7.48 -11.57
N GLN A 247 11.92 -8.38 -12.13
CA GLN A 247 11.30 -8.20 -13.45
C GLN A 247 10.30 -7.05 -13.47
N GLN A 248 9.45 -6.92 -12.44
CA GLN A 248 8.52 -5.79 -12.31
C GLN A 248 9.27 -4.46 -12.18
N LEU A 249 10.36 -4.42 -11.43
CA LEU A 249 11.21 -3.24 -11.30
C LEU A 249 11.85 -2.88 -12.65
N GLU A 250 12.43 -3.83 -13.33
CA GLU A 250 13.02 -3.66 -14.68
C GLU A 250 11.99 -3.13 -15.67
N LEU A 251 10.76 -3.64 -15.64
CA LEU A 251 9.68 -3.14 -16.49
C LEU A 251 9.37 -1.66 -16.21
N CYS A 252 9.32 -1.27 -14.92
CA CYS A 252 9.14 0.14 -14.54
C CYS A 252 10.27 1.03 -15.06
N GLU A 253 11.53 0.59 -14.93
CA GLU A 253 12.71 1.33 -15.43
C GLU A 253 12.67 1.48 -16.96
N ASN A 254 12.31 0.41 -17.68
CA ASN A 254 12.19 0.42 -19.14
C ASN A 254 11.08 1.38 -19.60
N LEU A 255 9.93 1.40 -18.91
CA LEU A 255 8.86 2.35 -19.20
C LEU A 255 9.28 3.80 -18.92
N ALA A 256 10.04 4.01 -17.84
CA ALA A 256 10.57 5.33 -17.51
C ALA A 256 11.57 5.83 -18.57
N ALA A 257 12.48 4.97 -19.03
CA ALA A 257 13.41 5.29 -20.13
C ALA A 257 12.69 5.64 -21.44
N GLN A 258 11.51 5.05 -21.68
CA GLN A 258 10.65 5.37 -22.82
C GLN A 258 9.79 6.64 -22.63
N GLY A 259 9.87 7.31 -21.48
CA GLY A 259 9.02 8.46 -21.14
C GLY A 259 7.56 8.09 -20.85
N ARG A 260 7.27 6.81 -20.62
CA ARG A 260 5.94 6.26 -20.31
C ARG A 260 5.70 6.02 -18.81
N ALA A 261 6.73 6.20 -17.98
CA ALA A 261 6.57 6.18 -16.55
C ALA A 261 7.37 7.30 -15.87
N MET A 262 6.90 7.68 -14.67
CA MET A 262 7.62 8.50 -13.70
C MET A 262 7.78 7.68 -12.44
N ILE A 263 9.03 7.47 -12.01
CA ILE A 263 9.33 6.71 -10.78
C ILE A 263 9.63 7.68 -9.65
N ILE A 264 8.93 7.52 -8.52
CA ILE A 264 9.17 8.24 -7.27
C ILE A 264 9.64 7.22 -6.25
N ARG A 265 10.87 7.39 -5.75
CA ARG A 265 11.49 6.41 -4.81
C ARG A 265 12.41 7.10 -3.82
N PRO A 266 12.70 6.50 -2.64
CA PRO A 266 13.67 7.01 -1.69
C PRO A 266 15.04 7.18 -2.36
N GLN A 267 15.75 8.26 -2.01
CA GLN A 267 17.08 8.58 -2.55
C GLN A 267 18.19 7.76 -1.91
N ALA A 268 17.99 7.36 -0.65
CA ALA A 268 18.95 6.56 0.11
C ALA A 268 18.43 5.17 0.44
N PRO A 269 19.30 4.18 0.72
CA PRO A 269 18.87 2.86 1.16
C PRO A 269 17.98 2.94 2.39
N VAL A 270 16.75 2.42 2.25
CA VAL A 270 15.81 2.27 3.35
C VAL A 270 16.08 0.94 4.03
N GLY A 271 16.19 0.92 5.35
CA GLY A 271 16.44 -0.29 6.14
C GLY A 271 15.51 -1.44 5.78
N ASP A 272 15.95 -2.68 6.02
CA ASP A 272 15.24 -3.87 5.58
C ASP A 272 13.96 -4.16 6.38
N SER A 273 13.80 -3.57 7.56
CA SER A 273 12.64 -3.80 8.41
C SER A 273 11.36 -3.28 7.77
N ARG A 274 10.39 -4.19 7.58
CA ARG A 274 9.01 -3.87 7.20
C ARG A 274 8.12 -3.59 8.40
N THR A 275 8.69 -3.73 9.60
CA THR A 275 7.98 -3.66 10.88
C THR A 275 8.66 -2.67 11.83
N SER A 276 9.40 -1.70 11.28
CA SER A 276 10.00 -0.63 12.09
C SER A 276 8.89 0.17 12.79
N THR A 277 9.09 0.44 14.07
CA THR A 277 8.24 1.32 14.88
C THR A 277 8.99 2.56 15.33
N ASP A 278 10.19 2.80 14.79
CA ASP A 278 10.97 4.00 15.06
C ASP A 278 10.32 5.21 14.35
N VAL A 279 9.63 6.00 15.14
CA VAL A 279 8.88 7.19 14.68
C VAL A 279 9.79 8.16 13.91
N THR A 280 11.03 8.35 14.40
CA THR A 280 11.98 9.29 13.76
C THR A 280 12.33 8.84 12.34
N VAL A 281 12.60 7.54 12.17
CA VAL A 281 12.89 6.96 10.85
C VAL A 281 11.68 7.05 9.93
N LEU A 282 10.49 6.75 10.44
CA LEU A 282 9.27 6.73 9.63
C LEU A 282 8.82 8.13 9.23
N LEU A 283 8.99 9.12 10.11
CA LEU A 283 8.70 10.52 9.77
C LEU A 283 9.70 11.06 8.74
N ARG A 284 10.98 10.69 8.80
CA ARG A 284 11.94 11.06 7.75
C ARG A 284 11.52 10.50 6.38
N LEU A 285 11.08 9.24 6.34
CA LEU A 285 10.58 8.65 5.10
C LEU A 285 9.32 9.38 4.59
N TYR A 286 8.43 9.75 5.48
CA TYR A 286 7.23 10.52 5.14
C TYR A 286 7.60 11.90 4.59
N ASP A 287 8.49 12.62 5.26
CA ASP A 287 8.92 13.96 4.85
C ASP A 287 9.68 13.91 3.51
N GLU A 288 10.60 12.94 3.32
CA GLU A 288 11.28 12.70 2.03
C GLU A 288 10.27 12.41 0.90
N GLY A 289 9.28 11.54 1.18
CA GLY A 289 8.20 11.25 0.25
C GLY A 289 7.37 12.49 -0.12
N THR A 290 7.13 13.37 0.85
CA THR A 290 6.40 14.63 0.63
C THR A 290 7.20 15.57 -0.28
N ASP A 291 8.50 15.73 -0.06
CA ASP A 291 9.33 16.62 -0.86
C ASP A 291 9.52 16.11 -2.31
N LEU A 292 9.75 14.81 -2.48
CA LEU A 292 9.82 14.20 -3.81
C LEU A 292 8.46 14.20 -4.52
N GLY A 293 7.38 14.01 -3.76
CA GLY A 293 6.01 14.12 -4.27
C GLY A 293 5.68 15.52 -4.79
N ARG A 294 6.14 16.59 -4.12
CA ARG A 294 5.98 17.99 -4.59
C ARG A 294 6.71 18.22 -5.91
N THR A 295 7.92 17.69 -6.03
CA THR A 295 8.70 17.75 -7.28
C THR A 295 7.96 17.03 -8.40
N ALA A 296 7.56 15.79 -8.17
CA ALA A 296 6.79 14.99 -9.14
C ALA A 296 5.48 15.66 -9.55
N THR A 297 4.76 16.26 -8.59
CA THR A 297 3.53 17.00 -8.84
C THR A 297 3.76 18.15 -9.82
N SER A 298 4.85 18.91 -9.62
CA SER A 298 5.19 20.04 -10.51
C SER A 298 5.44 19.57 -11.94
N GLU A 299 6.09 18.42 -12.12
CA GLU A 299 6.35 17.82 -13.44
C GLU A 299 5.06 17.27 -14.07
N LEU A 300 4.21 16.59 -13.29
CA LEU A 300 2.92 16.07 -13.77
C LEU A 300 1.99 17.18 -14.23
N LEU A 301 1.92 18.28 -13.48
CA LEU A 301 1.10 19.43 -13.85
C LEU A 301 1.59 20.10 -15.14
N LYS A 302 2.90 20.13 -15.40
CA LYS A 302 3.46 20.63 -16.68
C LYS A 302 3.17 19.68 -17.84
N ARG A 303 3.27 18.36 -17.59
CA ARG A 303 3.07 17.34 -18.63
C ARG A 303 1.63 17.23 -19.09
N PHE A 304 0.69 17.41 -18.17
CA PHE A 304 -0.74 17.24 -18.42
C PHE A 304 -1.52 18.57 -18.30
N ALA A 305 -0.81 19.70 -18.46
CA ALA A 305 -1.38 21.05 -18.43
C ALA A 305 -2.39 21.31 -19.56
#